data_b54c1b5f9a724b5180b0be252c8e174d
#
_entry.id   b54c1b5f9a724b5180b0be252c8e174d
#
_cell.length_a   1.000
_cell.length_b   1.000
_cell.length_c   1.000
_cell.angle_alpha   90.00
_cell.angle_beta   90.00
_cell.angle_gamma   90.00
#
_symmetry.space_group_name_H-M   'P 1'
#
loop_
_entity.id
_entity.type
_entity.pdbx_description
1 polymer ?
#
loop_
_entity_poly.entity_id
_entity_poly.type
_entity_poly.pdbx_seq_one_letter_code
_entity_poly.pdbx_strand_id
1 'polypeptide(L)'
;MRMANRACATCLQIDFVQDTLFGPVARRAECEVQLAPLNLNGLPGLQMQVRAPVPDKLERSHSVAFTWEGRTYRGIVHYHRRCDDGGLQLQLELQ
;
A
#
# COMPACT_ATOMS: atom_id res chain seq x y z
N MET A 1 3.41 -2.66 -29.39
CA MET A 1 3.38 -2.67 -28.74
C MET A 1 3.50 -2.59 -27.77
N ARG A 2 3.33 -2.57 -27.56
CA ARG A 2 3.40 -2.55 -26.63
C ARG A 2 3.46 -2.84 -25.60
N MET A 3 3.45 -2.89 -25.33
CA MET A 3 3.57 -3.17 -24.43
C MET A 3 3.65 -3.42 -23.42
N ALA A 4 3.60 -3.58 -23.03
CA ALA A 4 3.67 -3.85 -22.13
C ALA A 4 3.76 -4.13 -21.22
N ASN A 5 3.87 -4.35 -20.80
CA ASN A 5 3.82 -4.73 -19.80
C ASN A 5 4.14 -4.61 -18.79
N ARG A 6 4.38 -4.87 -18.58
CA ARG A 6 4.68 -4.52 -17.39
C ARG A 6 3.82 -4.48 -16.25
N ALA A 7 4.31 -4.59 -15.11
CA ALA A 7 3.42 -4.44 -14.00
C ALA A 7 2.47 -3.28 -14.23
N CYS A 8 1.23 -3.57 -14.36
CA CYS A 8 0.23 -2.55 -14.60
C CYS A 8 -0.22 -1.96 -13.29
N ALA A 9 -0.41 -0.66 -13.26
CA ALA A 9 -1.00 0.00 -12.12
C ALA A 9 -2.46 -0.42 -11.99
N THR A 10 -2.89 -0.66 -10.77
CA THR A 10 -4.25 -1.07 -10.47
C THR A 10 -4.87 -0.05 -9.52
N CYS A 11 -6.12 0.32 -9.78
CA CYS A 11 -6.83 1.22 -8.90
C CYS A 11 -7.46 0.41 -7.78
N LEU A 12 -7.07 0.68 -6.54
CA LEU A 12 -7.55 -0.05 -5.38
C LEU A 12 -8.14 0.90 -4.35
N GLN A 13 -9.17 0.39 -3.66
CA GLN A 13 -9.67 1.06 -2.48
C GLN A 13 -8.92 0.48 -1.29
N ILE A 14 -8.24 1.35 -0.56
CA ILE A 14 -7.40 0.94 0.55
C ILE A 14 -8.01 1.47 1.84
N ASP A 15 -8.21 0.56 2.80
CA ASP A 15 -8.55 0.92 4.17
C ASP A 15 -7.26 0.94 4.96
N PHE A 16 -7.01 2.02 5.69
CA PHE A 16 -5.79 2.12 6.48
C PHE A 16 -6.10 2.73 7.83
N VAL A 17 -5.27 2.37 8.81
CA VAL A 17 -5.46 2.80 10.18
C VAL A 17 -4.27 3.62 10.62
N GLN A 18 -4.57 4.78 11.18
CA GLN A 18 -3.59 5.69 11.73
C GLN A 18 -3.81 5.81 13.23
N ASP A 19 -2.73 5.70 14.02
CA ASP A 19 -2.81 5.95 15.45
C ASP A 19 -2.75 7.45 15.70
N THR A 20 -3.67 7.93 16.52
CA THR A 20 -3.69 9.34 16.92
C THR A 20 -3.72 9.42 18.44
N LEU A 21 -3.59 10.65 18.95
CA LEU A 21 -3.68 10.88 20.39
C LEU A 21 -5.02 10.43 20.95
N PHE A 22 -6.04 10.34 20.12
CA PHE A 22 -7.39 9.96 20.53
C PHE A 22 -7.72 8.51 20.16
N GLY A 23 -6.70 7.73 19.80
CA GLY A 23 -6.88 6.34 19.45
C GLY A 23 -6.77 6.10 17.94
N PRO A 24 -7.00 4.86 17.50
CA PRO A 24 -6.90 4.54 16.07
C PRO A 24 -8.04 5.16 15.27
N VAL A 25 -7.69 5.66 14.09
CA VAL A 25 -8.65 6.24 13.16
C VAL A 25 -8.55 5.47 11.84
N ALA A 26 -9.66 4.91 11.41
CA ALA A 26 -9.75 4.21 10.14
C ALA A 26 -10.08 5.21 9.03
N ARG A 27 -9.37 5.07 7.92
CA ARG A 27 -9.58 5.91 6.74
C ARG A 27 -9.68 5.03 5.52
N ARG A 28 -10.29 5.56 4.49
CA ARG A 28 -10.45 4.86 3.22
C ARG A 28 -10.12 5.81 2.09
N ALA A 29 -9.36 5.32 1.12
CA ALA A 29 -9.02 6.12 -0.04
C ALA A 29 -8.84 5.21 -1.25
N GLU A 30 -9.10 5.75 -2.42
CA GLU A 30 -8.86 5.07 -3.67
C GLU A 30 -7.59 5.60 -4.29
N CYS A 31 -6.71 4.70 -4.71
CA CYS A 31 -5.46 5.12 -5.31
C CYS A 31 -4.96 4.08 -6.30
N GLU A 32 -4.08 4.52 -7.14
CA GLU A 32 -3.46 3.68 -8.16
C GLU A 32 -2.16 3.12 -7.59
N VAL A 33 -2.03 1.80 -7.62
CA VAL A 33 -0.88 1.13 -7.00
C VAL A 33 -0.29 0.08 -7.92
N GLN A 34 0.97 -0.25 -7.68
CA GLN A 34 1.63 -1.42 -8.24
C GLN A 34 2.04 -2.30 -7.08
N LEU A 35 1.76 -3.60 -7.21
CA LEU A 35 2.02 -4.56 -6.15
C LEU A 35 3.07 -5.56 -6.62
N ALA A 36 3.99 -5.91 -5.74
CA ALA A 36 5.02 -6.90 -6.02
C ALA A 36 5.27 -7.73 -4.77
N PRO A 37 5.52 -9.04 -4.94
CA PRO A 37 5.86 -9.88 -3.79
C PRO A 37 7.16 -9.44 -3.15
N LEU A 38 7.26 -9.64 -1.85
CA LEU A 38 8.42 -9.23 -1.08
C LEU A 38 8.67 -10.25 0.00
N ASN A 39 9.95 -10.52 0.28
CA ASN A 39 10.34 -11.41 1.36
C ASN A 39 10.92 -10.55 2.48
N LEU A 40 10.28 -10.58 3.64
CA LEU A 40 10.71 -9.81 4.80
C LEU A 40 11.36 -10.76 5.80
N ASN A 41 12.61 -11.15 5.53
CA ASN A 41 13.36 -12.06 6.39
C ASN A 41 12.61 -13.36 6.65
N GLY A 42 12.06 -13.96 5.59
CA GLY A 42 11.33 -15.20 5.67
C GLY A 42 9.83 -15.05 5.88
N LEU A 43 9.36 -13.83 6.11
CA LEU A 43 7.93 -13.57 6.26
C LEU A 43 7.34 -13.14 4.93
N PRO A 44 6.11 -13.56 4.64
CA PRO A 44 5.47 -13.13 3.41
C PRO A 44 5.18 -11.64 3.45
N GLY A 45 5.52 -10.96 2.38
CA GLY A 45 5.34 -9.52 2.30
C GLY A 45 4.87 -9.09 0.94
N LEU A 46 4.57 -7.81 0.86
CA LEU A 46 4.12 -7.18 -0.36
C LEU A 46 4.67 -5.78 -0.42
N GLN A 47 5.24 -5.42 -1.56
CA GLN A 47 5.64 -4.05 -1.80
C GLN A 47 4.52 -3.35 -2.54
N MET A 48 4.09 -2.21 -2.01
CA MET A 48 3.02 -1.42 -2.62
C MET A 48 3.61 -0.08 -3.03
N GLN A 49 3.56 0.19 -4.32
CA GLN A 49 3.99 1.46 -4.88
C GLN A 49 2.74 2.28 -5.17
N VAL A 50 2.52 3.34 -4.41
CA VAL A 50 1.35 4.19 -4.54
C VAL A 50 1.70 5.37 -5.41
N ARG A 51 0.91 5.58 -6.45
CA ARG A 51 1.12 6.66 -7.40
C ARG A 51 0.59 7.98 -6.85
N ALA A 52 1.29 9.07 -7.16
CA ALA A 52 0.81 10.39 -6.80
C ALA A 52 -0.50 10.70 -7.55
N PRO A 53 -1.45 11.41 -6.92
CA PRO A 53 -1.38 11.96 -5.57
C PRO A 53 -1.61 10.89 -4.51
N VAL A 54 -0.81 10.92 -3.46
CA VAL A 54 -0.89 9.95 -2.39
C VAL A 54 -1.99 10.38 -1.43
N PRO A 55 -2.87 9.45 -1.00
CA PRO A 55 -3.90 9.78 -0.03
C PRO A 55 -3.29 10.37 1.24
N ASP A 56 -3.97 11.37 1.77
CA ASP A 56 -3.54 12.03 2.98
C ASP A 56 -3.47 11.03 4.14
N LYS A 57 -2.39 11.09 4.91
CA LYS A 57 -2.16 10.25 6.09
C LYS A 57 -1.77 8.81 5.79
N LEU A 58 -1.78 8.38 4.53
CA LEU A 58 -1.42 7.00 4.21
C LEU A 58 0.00 6.66 4.66
N GLU A 59 0.94 7.58 4.48
CA GLU A 59 2.33 7.29 4.85
C GLU A 59 2.52 7.15 6.36
N ARG A 60 1.55 7.58 7.16
CA ARG A 60 1.60 7.45 8.61
C ARG A 60 0.76 6.30 9.13
N SER A 61 0.19 5.50 8.24
CA SER A 61 -0.61 4.36 8.64
C SER A 61 0.28 3.24 9.16
N HIS A 62 -0.23 2.44 10.09
CA HIS A 62 0.48 1.29 10.59
C HIS A 62 -0.04 -0.01 10.00
N SER A 63 -1.24 -0.01 9.45
CA SER A 63 -1.80 -1.18 8.80
C SER A 63 -2.70 -0.76 7.65
N VAL A 64 -2.79 -1.63 6.66
CA VAL A 64 -3.63 -1.41 5.48
C VAL A 64 -4.38 -2.69 5.16
N ALA A 65 -5.54 -2.53 4.52
CA ALA A 65 -6.32 -3.65 4.02
C ALA A 65 -6.89 -3.27 2.66
N PHE A 66 -6.91 -4.22 1.76
CA PHE A 66 -7.44 -3.99 0.41
C PHE A 66 -7.84 -5.31 -0.22
N THR A 67 -8.66 -5.23 -1.25
CA THR A 67 -9.02 -6.40 -2.04
C THR A 67 -8.36 -6.28 -3.40
N TRP A 68 -7.66 -7.32 -3.81
CA TRP A 68 -6.94 -7.37 -5.06
C TRP A 68 -7.13 -8.74 -5.70
N GLU A 69 -7.56 -8.74 -6.95
CA GLU A 69 -7.84 -9.97 -7.69
C GLU A 69 -8.74 -10.93 -6.92
N GLY A 70 -9.79 -10.38 -6.32
CA GLY A 70 -10.78 -11.19 -5.61
C GLY A 70 -10.38 -11.64 -4.22
N ARG A 71 -9.19 -11.28 -3.76
CA ARG A 71 -8.70 -11.67 -2.43
C ARG A 71 -8.52 -10.45 -1.56
N THR A 72 -8.83 -10.61 -0.28
CA THR A 72 -8.63 -9.54 0.70
C THR A 72 -7.28 -9.75 1.38
N TYR A 73 -6.50 -8.69 1.40
CA TYR A 73 -5.18 -8.68 2.03
C TYR A 73 -5.16 -7.72 3.18
N ARG A 74 -4.43 -8.08 4.21
CA ARG A 74 -4.12 -7.20 5.33
C ARG A 74 -2.63 -7.18 5.53
N GLY A 75 -2.08 -6.00 5.78
CA GLY A 75 -0.66 -5.88 5.98
C GLY A 75 -0.31 -4.89 7.07
N ILE A 76 0.77 -5.19 7.78
CA ILE A 76 1.38 -4.26 8.71
C ILE A 76 2.46 -3.51 7.97
N VAL A 77 2.48 -2.19 8.10
CA VAL A 77 3.46 -1.36 7.41
C VAL A 77 4.78 -1.44 8.16
N HIS A 78 5.78 -2.05 7.53
CA HIS A 78 7.12 -2.17 8.09
C HIS A 78 8.02 -1.02 7.69
N TYR A 79 7.76 -0.44 6.52
CA TYR A 79 8.62 0.57 5.94
C TYR A 79 7.83 1.44 4.99
N HIS A 80 8.12 2.71 5.00
CA HIS A 80 7.55 3.63 4.03
C HIS A 80 8.61 4.58 3.55
N ARG A 81 8.48 5.02 2.29
CA ARG A 81 9.41 5.96 1.71
C ARG A 81 8.67 6.80 0.67
N ARG A 82 8.82 8.10 0.78
CA ARG A 82 8.26 8.99 -0.23
C ARG A 82 9.21 9.02 -1.42
N CYS A 83 8.64 8.90 -2.61
CA CYS A 83 9.41 8.85 -3.85
C CYS A 83 9.56 10.24 -4.45
N ASP A 84 10.57 10.39 -5.33
CA ASP A 84 10.87 11.68 -5.95
C ASP A 84 9.74 12.20 -6.81
N ASP A 85 8.94 11.30 -7.36
CA ASP A 85 7.80 11.66 -8.22
C ASP A 85 6.55 12.02 -7.42
N GLY A 86 6.64 12.07 -6.10
CA GLY A 86 5.50 12.36 -5.25
C GLY A 86 4.71 11.12 -4.83
N GLY A 87 5.12 9.95 -5.30
CA GLY A 87 4.50 8.70 -4.89
C GLY A 87 4.98 8.22 -3.54
N LEU A 88 4.48 7.06 -3.12
CA LEU A 88 4.81 6.47 -1.82
C LEU A 88 5.07 4.99 -2.00
N GLN A 89 6.12 4.51 -1.39
CA GLN A 89 6.45 3.09 -1.37
C GLN A 89 6.23 2.55 0.04
N LEU A 90 5.46 1.47 0.11
CA LEU A 90 5.19 0.79 1.38
C LEU A 90 5.69 -0.64 1.30
N GLN A 91 6.24 -1.13 2.39
CA GLN A 91 6.56 -2.55 2.53
C GLN A 91 5.68 -3.12 3.62
N LEU A 92 4.89 -4.11 3.26
CA LEU A 92 3.86 -4.67 4.13
C LEU A 92 4.19 -6.09 4.52
N GLU A 93 4.01 -6.41 5.78
CA GLU A 93 4.02 -7.81 6.23
C GLU A 93 2.59 -8.30 6.14
N LEU A 94 2.35 -9.35 5.35
CA LEU A 94 1.01 -9.90 5.17
C LEU A 94 0.56 -10.68 6.39
N GLN A 95 -0.68 -10.48 6.74
CA GLN A 95 -1.31 -11.15 7.89
C GLN A 95 -2.06 -12.39 7.47
#